data_96dd4fcecb88180a9b8ad5313f502867
#
_entry.id   96dd4fcecb88180a9b8ad5313f502867
#
_cell.length_a   1.000
_cell.length_b   1.000
_cell.length_c   1.000
_cell.angle_alpha   90.00
_cell.angle_beta   90.00
_cell.angle_gamma   90.00
#
_symmetry.space_group_name_H-M   'P 1'
#
loop_
_entity.id
_entity.type
_entity.pdbx_description
1 polymer ?
#
loop_
_entity_poly.entity_id
_entity_poly.type
_entity_poly.pdbx_seq_one_letter_code
_entity_poly.pdbx_strand_id
1 'polypeptide(L)'
;MTHPDLPRTLRHRDAALRVSPWRGRTDIVVAGPIPGTQPSAAQVHTAVEKLFAAGVSEVYTTALGPPEQQPFIAAGFSHREHLRLLRHDLRDLPTPRAPASHHLRRGWRRDYAEVLDVDAVAFDGFWQFDRRSLVEARNATPTSRFRVADASPLDASPLDASPSDDRTPATPPSGVVGYAVTGRANRTCYLQRLAVHPRHQGVGTGTALVCDALQWAHARRADDVLVNTQEGNTAAFELYLGLGFTDQTNGLDVLHRDNR
;
A
#
# COMPACT_ATOMS: atom_id res chain seq x y z
N MET A 1 -30.84 5.83 8.84
CA MET A 1 -30.82 5.99 7.38
C MET A 1 -29.75 5.08 6.83
N THR A 2 -30.11 3.97 6.24
CA THR A 2 -29.21 3.02 5.56
C THR A 2 -28.67 3.69 4.32
N HIS A 3 -27.38 4.03 4.31
CA HIS A 3 -26.70 4.52 3.10
C HIS A 3 -26.75 3.45 2.01
N PRO A 4 -27.04 3.83 0.76
CA PRO A 4 -26.98 2.87 -0.34
C PRO A 4 -25.57 2.29 -0.42
N ASP A 5 -25.48 0.95 -0.42
CA ASP A 5 -24.23 0.24 -0.63
C ASP A 5 -23.65 0.64 -1.98
N LEU A 6 -22.51 1.33 -1.99
CA LEU A 6 -21.79 1.63 -3.22
C LEU A 6 -21.45 0.33 -3.93
N PRO A 7 -21.72 0.24 -5.23
CA PRO A 7 -21.46 -0.97 -5.99
C PRO A 7 -19.96 -1.28 -5.98
N ARG A 8 -19.58 -2.45 -5.49
CA ARG A 8 -18.17 -2.92 -5.47
C ARG A 8 -17.60 -3.15 -6.86
N THR A 9 -18.46 -3.29 -7.85
CA THR A 9 -18.09 -3.50 -9.24
C THR A 9 -19.11 -2.79 -10.12
N LEU A 10 -18.64 -1.89 -10.97
CA LEU A 10 -19.42 -1.26 -12.03
C LEU A 10 -19.12 -1.97 -13.33
N ARG A 11 -20.17 -2.50 -13.95
CA ARG A 11 -20.08 -3.15 -15.27
C ARG A 11 -20.81 -2.31 -16.29
N HIS A 12 -20.19 -2.12 -17.44
CA HIS A 12 -20.82 -1.55 -18.62
C HIS A 12 -20.39 -2.34 -19.85
N ARG A 13 -21.31 -3.14 -20.42
CA ARG A 13 -21.02 -4.14 -21.46
C ARG A 13 -19.90 -5.07 -21.01
N ASP A 14 -18.76 -5.13 -21.70
CA ASP A 14 -17.67 -6.07 -21.41
C ASP A 14 -16.56 -5.49 -20.52
N ALA A 15 -16.69 -4.24 -20.06
CA ALA A 15 -15.73 -3.62 -19.16
C ALA A 15 -16.28 -3.51 -17.74
N ALA A 16 -15.40 -3.73 -16.76
CA ALA A 16 -15.73 -3.63 -15.36
C ALA A 16 -14.68 -2.79 -14.61
N LEU A 17 -15.17 -1.88 -13.76
CA LEU A 17 -14.34 -1.18 -12.79
C LEU A 17 -14.60 -1.76 -11.40
N ARG A 18 -13.53 -2.06 -10.68
CA ARG A 18 -13.60 -2.30 -9.25
C ARG A 18 -13.67 -0.96 -8.54
N VAL A 19 -14.62 -0.81 -7.62
CA VAL A 19 -14.82 0.41 -6.84
C VAL A 19 -14.82 0.05 -5.37
N SER A 20 -14.11 0.83 -4.58
CA SER A 20 -14.11 0.73 -3.12
C SER A 20 -14.20 2.11 -2.48
N PRO A 21 -14.92 2.27 -1.36
CA PRO A 21 -14.92 3.49 -0.59
C PRO A 21 -13.50 3.82 -0.11
N TRP A 22 -13.11 5.07 -0.23
CA TRP A 22 -11.82 5.53 0.28
C TRP A 22 -11.90 5.73 1.80
N ARG A 23 -11.14 4.92 2.56
CA ARG A 23 -11.06 4.99 4.03
C ARG A 23 -12.45 4.98 4.71
N GLY A 24 -13.34 4.13 4.23
CA GLY A 24 -14.70 4.02 4.78
C GLY A 24 -15.64 5.18 4.43
N ARG A 25 -15.17 6.23 3.75
CA ARG A 25 -15.99 7.31 3.21
C ARG A 25 -16.82 6.80 2.04
N THR A 26 -18.06 7.25 1.93
CA THR A 26 -18.96 6.89 0.83
C THR A 26 -19.02 7.94 -0.28
N ASP A 27 -18.59 9.17 0.05
CA ASP A 27 -18.53 10.31 -0.86
C ASP A 27 -17.21 10.37 -1.66
N ILE A 28 -16.18 9.58 -1.26
CA ILE A 28 -14.91 9.43 -1.98
C ILE A 28 -14.68 7.95 -2.26
N VAL A 29 -14.32 7.63 -3.50
CA VAL A 29 -14.06 6.24 -3.91
C VAL A 29 -12.74 6.10 -4.65
N VAL A 30 -12.19 4.88 -4.59
CA VAL A 30 -11.08 4.44 -5.44
C VAL A 30 -11.64 3.50 -6.50
N ALA A 31 -11.36 3.78 -7.77
CA ALA A 31 -11.77 2.99 -8.91
C ALA A 31 -10.55 2.52 -9.72
N GLY A 32 -10.58 1.30 -10.22
CA GLY A 32 -9.53 0.79 -11.09
C GLY A 32 -10.07 -0.31 -12.00
N PRO A 33 -9.37 -0.63 -13.10
CA PRO A 33 -9.77 -1.72 -13.97
C PRO A 33 -9.69 -3.05 -13.20
N ILE A 34 -10.61 -3.97 -13.51
CA ILE A 34 -10.46 -5.35 -13.05
C ILE A 34 -9.34 -6.00 -13.87
N PRO A 35 -8.43 -6.78 -13.24
CA PRO A 35 -7.37 -7.46 -13.96
C PRO A 35 -7.88 -8.22 -15.19
N GLY A 36 -7.23 -8.00 -16.34
CA GLY A 36 -7.63 -8.59 -17.62
C GLY A 36 -8.74 -7.84 -18.38
N THR A 37 -9.21 -6.70 -17.86
CA THR A 37 -10.14 -5.81 -18.58
C THR A 37 -9.44 -4.53 -19.01
N GLN A 38 -9.80 -4.01 -20.18
CA GLN A 38 -9.36 -2.70 -20.67
C GLN A 38 -10.60 -1.86 -20.99
N PRO A 39 -11.05 -1.03 -20.03
CA PRO A 39 -12.21 -0.18 -20.26
C PRO A 39 -11.88 0.89 -21.31
N SER A 40 -12.84 1.22 -22.18
CA SER A 40 -12.73 2.41 -23.04
C SER A 40 -13.02 3.69 -22.25
N ALA A 41 -12.60 4.84 -22.76
CA ALA A 41 -12.90 6.15 -22.17
C ALA A 41 -14.41 6.37 -21.96
N ALA A 42 -15.24 5.98 -22.90
CA ALA A 42 -16.71 6.08 -22.79
C ALA A 42 -17.26 5.20 -21.65
N GLN A 43 -16.69 4.02 -21.45
CA GLN A 43 -17.08 3.13 -20.36
C GLN A 43 -16.67 3.68 -19.01
N VAL A 44 -15.44 4.22 -18.88
CA VAL A 44 -14.96 4.90 -17.67
C VAL A 44 -15.86 6.10 -17.37
N HIS A 45 -16.10 6.98 -18.34
CA HIS A 45 -16.96 8.14 -18.20
C HIS A 45 -18.34 7.74 -17.68
N THR A 46 -19.03 6.80 -18.36
CA THR A 46 -20.36 6.34 -17.95
C THR A 46 -20.37 5.75 -16.52
N ALA A 47 -19.32 5.03 -16.13
CA ALA A 47 -19.22 4.45 -14.79
C ALA A 47 -19.05 5.55 -13.73
N VAL A 48 -18.24 6.55 -14.00
CA VAL A 48 -17.97 7.67 -13.08
C VAL A 48 -19.21 8.56 -12.94
N GLU A 49 -19.92 8.86 -14.03
CA GLU A 49 -21.19 9.61 -13.95
C GLU A 49 -22.24 8.89 -13.07
N LYS A 50 -22.31 7.56 -13.11
CA LYS A 50 -23.17 6.80 -12.19
C LYS A 50 -22.75 6.93 -10.73
N LEU A 51 -21.43 7.01 -10.44
CA LEU A 51 -20.95 7.25 -9.09
C LEU A 51 -21.33 8.66 -8.61
N PHE A 52 -21.15 9.65 -9.46
CA PHE A 52 -21.55 11.04 -9.15
C PHE A 52 -23.06 11.16 -8.92
N ALA A 53 -23.87 10.54 -9.77
CA ALA A 53 -25.32 10.48 -9.59
C ALA A 53 -25.75 9.73 -8.30
N ALA A 54 -24.90 8.83 -7.79
CA ALA A 54 -25.12 8.14 -6.50
C ALA A 54 -24.60 8.93 -5.28
N GLY A 55 -24.12 10.16 -5.45
CA GLY A 55 -23.68 11.04 -4.38
C GLY A 55 -22.18 10.98 -4.07
N VAL A 56 -21.38 10.32 -4.92
CA VAL A 56 -19.91 10.41 -4.83
C VAL A 56 -19.47 11.81 -5.27
N SER A 57 -18.57 12.44 -4.52
CA SER A 57 -18.00 13.74 -4.84
C SER A 57 -16.65 13.66 -5.54
N GLU A 58 -15.87 12.63 -5.23
CA GLU A 58 -14.51 12.46 -5.75
C GLU A 58 -14.22 11.00 -6.10
N VAL A 59 -13.55 10.79 -7.22
CA VAL A 59 -13.08 9.49 -7.68
C VAL A 59 -11.57 9.55 -7.87
N TYR A 60 -10.83 8.74 -7.13
CA TYR A 60 -9.41 8.47 -7.33
C TYR A 60 -9.24 7.17 -8.09
N THR A 61 -8.14 7.00 -8.81
CA THR A 61 -7.80 5.70 -9.38
C THR A 61 -6.92 4.89 -8.44
N THR A 62 -6.85 3.59 -8.64
CA THR A 62 -5.67 2.81 -8.22
C THR A 62 -4.43 3.36 -8.93
N ALA A 63 -3.24 2.98 -8.48
CA ALA A 63 -2.01 3.27 -9.22
C ALA A 63 -2.04 2.55 -10.58
N LEU A 64 -1.99 3.31 -11.67
CA LEU A 64 -2.15 2.85 -13.05
C LEU A 64 -0.87 3.01 -13.85
N GLY A 65 -0.52 2.00 -14.65
CA GLY A 65 0.54 2.11 -15.65
C GLY A 65 0.11 2.92 -16.89
N PRO A 66 1.07 3.40 -17.72
CA PRO A 66 0.75 4.29 -18.84
C PRO A 66 -0.36 3.82 -19.78
N PRO A 67 -0.45 2.54 -20.17
CA PRO A 67 -1.58 2.08 -21.02
C PRO A 67 -2.94 2.12 -20.33
N GLU A 68 -2.96 1.93 -18.99
CA GLU A 68 -4.19 1.89 -18.20
C GLU A 68 -4.73 3.29 -17.88
N GLN A 69 -3.87 4.31 -17.92
CA GLN A 69 -4.23 5.71 -17.62
C GLN A 69 -5.07 6.34 -18.73
N GLN A 70 -4.80 6.01 -19.99
CA GLN A 70 -5.36 6.69 -21.16
C GLN A 70 -6.89 6.76 -21.15
N PRO A 71 -7.64 5.68 -20.86
CA PRO A 71 -9.09 5.74 -20.77
C PRO A 71 -9.63 6.67 -19.69
N PHE A 72 -8.90 6.79 -18.56
CA PHE A 72 -9.28 7.66 -17.46
C PHE A 72 -8.99 9.13 -17.79
N ILE A 73 -7.81 9.43 -18.35
CA ILE A 73 -7.47 10.79 -18.82
C ILE A 73 -8.48 11.26 -19.85
N ALA A 74 -8.80 10.43 -20.84
CA ALA A 74 -9.81 10.74 -21.85
C ALA A 74 -11.23 10.85 -21.28
N ALA A 75 -11.49 10.28 -20.10
CA ALA A 75 -12.74 10.44 -19.34
C ALA A 75 -12.73 11.65 -18.39
N GLY A 76 -11.72 12.53 -18.47
CA GLY A 76 -11.66 13.78 -17.73
C GLY A 76 -10.96 13.68 -16.36
N PHE A 77 -10.17 12.64 -16.11
CA PHE A 77 -9.31 12.57 -14.92
C PHE A 77 -8.04 13.39 -15.13
N SER A 78 -7.56 13.99 -14.06
CA SER A 78 -6.28 14.70 -13.97
C SER A 78 -5.26 13.91 -13.14
N HIS A 79 -3.98 14.16 -13.38
CA HIS A 79 -2.92 13.58 -12.56
C HIS A 79 -2.98 14.12 -11.13
N ARG A 80 -2.96 13.21 -10.15
CA ARG A 80 -2.94 13.53 -8.72
C ARG A 80 -1.57 13.32 -8.11
N GLU A 81 -0.95 12.18 -8.43
CA GLU A 81 0.35 11.82 -7.88
C GLU A 81 1.06 10.81 -8.78
N HIS A 82 2.38 10.97 -8.90
CA HIS A 82 3.26 10.02 -9.56
C HIS A 82 3.96 9.13 -8.53
N LEU A 83 4.01 7.83 -8.80
CA LEU A 83 4.66 6.83 -7.97
C LEU A 83 5.79 6.18 -8.75
N ARG A 84 6.98 6.10 -8.16
CA ARG A 84 8.06 5.28 -8.69
C ARG A 84 7.67 3.81 -8.59
N LEU A 85 7.93 3.06 -9.64
CA LEU A 85 7.77 1.60 -9.66
C LEU A 85 9.15 0.97 -9.65
N LEU A 86 9.43 0.09 -8.69
CA LEU A 86 10.70 -0.62 -8.62
C LEU A 86 10.47 -2.12 -8.74
N ARG A 87 11.44 -2.83 -9.33
CA ARG A 87 11.41 -4.26 -9.60
C ARG A 87 12.67 -4.94 -9.09
N HIS A 88 12.51 -6.07 -8.39
CA HIS A 88 13.59 -6.99 -8.01
C HIS A 88 13.41 -8.31 -8.74
N ASP A 89 14.44 -8.80 -9.42
CA ASP A 89 14.39 -9.99 -10.29
C ASP A 89 14.65 -11.33 -9.55
N LEU A 90 14.85 -11.27 -8.24
CA LEU A 90 15.09 -12.41 -7.33
C LEU A 90 16.33 -13.25 -7.63
N ARG A 91 17.26 -12.81 -8.48
CA ARG A 91 18.48 -13.55 -8.81
C ARG A 91 19.47 -13.53 -7.65
N ASP A 92 19.73 -12.35 -7.11
CA ASP A 92 20.64 -12.12 -6.00
C ASP A 92 19.88 -11.60 -4.78
N LEU A 93 19.57 -12.50 -3.85
CA LEU A 93 18.82 -12.12 -2.67
C LEU A 93 19.72 -11.41 -1.66
N PRO A 94 19.33 -10.21 -1.19
CA PRO A 94 20.09 -9.52 -0.17
C PRO A 94 20.03 -10.26 1.17
N THR A 95 21.16 -10.30 1.86
CA THR A 95 21.23 -10.80 3.22
C THR A 95 21.23 -9.60 4.18
N PRO A 96 20.40 -9.59 5.23
CA PRO A 96 20.45 -8.54 6.24
C PRO A 96 21.87 -8.41 6.82
N ARG A 97 22.46 -7.21 6.78
CA ARG A 97 23.84 -6.99 7.26
C ARG A 97 23.99 -7.05 8.79
N ALA A 98 22.90 -6.89 9.49
CA ALA A 98 22.86 -7.02 10.95
C ALA A 98 21.59 -7.75 11.35
N PRO A 99 21.57 -8.48 12.48
CA PRO A 99 20.32 -8.93 13.05
C PRO A 99 19.45 -7.69 13.26
N ALA A 100 18.23 -7.71 12.71
CA ALA A 100 17.29 -6.66 13.03
C ALA A 100 17.11 -6.65 14.54
N SER A 101 17.19 -5.48 15.16
CA SER A 101 16.89 -5.29 16.58
C SER A 101 15.46 -5.70 16.95
N HIS A 102 14.66 -6.08 15.95
CA HIS A 102 13.25 -6.40 16.08
C HIS A 102 12.94 -7.81 15.59
N HIS A 103 12.08 -8.51 16.33
CA HIS A 103 11.67 -9.86 15.98
C HIS A 103 10.57 -9.86 14.90
N LEU A 104 10.83 -10.49 13.75
CA LEU A 104 9.85 -10.65 12.69
C LEU A 104 8.98 -11.90 12.94
N ARG A 105 7.67 -11.71 13.01
CA ARG A 105 6.69 -12.80 13.13
C ARG A 105 5.55 -12.67 12.12
N ARG A 106 4.76 -13.72 12.02
CA ARG A 106 3.49 -13.68 11.28
C ARG A 106 2.53 -12.70 11.95
N GLY A 107 1.95 -11.80 11.15
CA GLY A 107 0.88 -10.90 11.60
C GLY A 107 -0.49 -11.60 11.65
N TRP A 108 -1.30 -11.25 12.65
CA TRP A 108 -2.63 -11.78 12.90
C TRP A 108 -3.67 -10.66 12.96
N ARG A 109 -4.95 -11.00 13.01
CA ARG A 109 -6.02 -10.00 13.15
C ARG A 109 -5.95 -9.19 14.46
N ARG A 110 -5.39 -9.76 15.50
CA ARG A 110 -5.19 -9.09 16.80
C ARG A 110 -4.17 -7.94 16.68
N ASP A 111 -3.24 -8.00 15.74
CA ASP A 111 -2.19 -7.00 15.54
C ASP A 111 -2.70 -5.77 14.76
N TYR A 112 -3.95 -5.79 14.24
CA TYR A 112 -4.44 -4.74 13.34
C TYR A 112 -4.46 -3.34 13.97
N ALA A 113 -4.78 -3.22 15.25
CA ALA A 113 -4.80 -1.92 15.92
C ALA A 113 -3.40 -1.30 15.91
N GLU A 114 -2.41 -2.02 16.43
CA GLU A 114 -1.01 -1.56 16.49
C GLU A 114 -0.42 -1.34 15.09
N VAL A 115 -0.75 -2.18 14.12
CA VAL A 115 -0.34 -2.00 12.72
C VAL A 115 -0.91 -0.70 12.13
N LEU A 116 -2.16 -0.36 12.43
CA LEU A 116 -2.77 0.88 11.96
C LEU A 116 -2.21 2.11 12.68
N ASP A 117 -1.82 1.99 13.94
CA ASP A 117 -1.12 3.05 14.67
C ASP A 117 0.26 3.33 14.03
N VAL A 118 1.01 2.28 13.66
CA VAL A 118 2.27 2.42 12.91
C VAL A 118 2.02 3.03 11.53
N ASP A 119 0.98 2.60 10.83
CA ASP A 119 0.64 3.14 9.50
C ASP A 119 0.30 4.63 9.57
N ALA A 120 -0.47 5.04 10.58
CA ALA A 120 -0.91 6.42 10.76
C ALA A 120 0.24 7.41 11.02
N VAL A 121 1.36 6.94 11.61
CA VAL A 121 2.53 7.79 11.84
C VAL A 121 3.59 7.67 10.74
N ALA A 122 3.53 6.60 9.92
CA ALA A 122 4.48 6.37 8.84
C ALA A 122 4.05 7.00 7.50
N PHE A 123 2.77 7.31 7.33
CA PHE A 123 2.23 7.88 6.10
C PHE A 123 1.43 9.16 6.37
N ASP A 124 1.37 10.03 5.37
CA ASP A 124 0.50 11.20 5.43
C ASP A 124 -0.99 10.82 5.33
N GLY A 125 -1.86 11.79 5.64
CA GLY A 125 -3.29 11.57 5.78
C GLY A 125 -3.99 10.95 4.57
N PHE A 126 -3.50 11.19 3.35
CA PHE A 126 -4.08 10.61 2.14
C PHE A 126 -3.74 9.11 2.02
N TRP A 127 -2.53 8.73 2.36
CA TRP A 127 -2.01 7.37 2.17
C TRP A 127 -2.21 6.44 3.38
N GLN A 128 -2.66 6.96 4.52
CA GLN A 128 -2.90 6.13 5.70
C GLN A 128 -3.94 5.04 5.42
N PHE A 129 -3.72 3.87 5.98
CA PHE A 129 -4.71 2.79 5.95
C PHE A 129 -5.70 2.90 7.11
N ASP A 130 -6.93 2.55 6.84
CA ASP A 130 -7.90 2.11 7.83
C ASP A 130 -7.95 0.57 7.88
N ARG A 131 -8.75 0.03 8.78
CA ARG A 131 -8.92 -1.43 8.92
C ARG A 131 -9.38 -2.09 7.61
N ARG A 132 -10.22 -1.42 6.84
CA ARG A 132 -10.73 -1.93 5.56
C ARG A 132 -9.64 -1.96 4.52
N SER A 133 -8.88 -0.90 4.38
CA SER A 133 -7.75 -0.79 3.45
C SER A 133 -6.67 -1.86 3.74
N LEU A 134 -6.38 -2.12 5.02
CA LEU A 134 -5.46 -3.20 5.41
C LEU A 134 -5.99 -4.58 5.00
N VAL A 135 -7.29 -4.84 5.19
CA VAL A 135 -7.92 -6.10 4.76
C VAL A 135 -7.94 -6.21 3.24
N GLU A 136 -8.23 -5.13 2.53
CA GLU A 136 -8.22 -5.09 1.05
C GLU A 136 -6.82 -5.34 0.49
N ALA A 137 -5.79 -4.71 1.05
CA ALA A 137 -4.39 -4.96 0.67
C ALA A 137 -4.02 -6.45 0.86
N ARG A 138 -4.40 -7.05 1.99
CA ARG A 138 -4.15 -8.47 2.25
C ARG A 138 -4.89 -9.42 1.32
N ASN A 139 -6.01 -9.00 0.75
CA ASN A 139 -6.86 -9.79 -0.15
C ASN A 139 -6.73 -9.37 -1.62
N ALA A 140 -5.84 -8.42 -1.94
CA ALA A 140 -5.66 -7.91 -3.30
C ALA A 140 -5.11 -8.96 -4.27
N THR A 141 -4.48 -10.01 -3.75
CA THR A 141 -3.89 -11.11 -4.53
C THR A 141 -4.36 -12.47 -4.00
N PRO A 142 -4.35 -13.53 -4.81
CA PRO A 142 -4.78 -14.88 -4.41
C PRO A 142 -4.03 -15.44 -3.20
N THR A 143 -2.77 -15.09 -3.03
CA THR A 143 -1.98 -15.45 -1.83
C THR A 143 -1.28 -14.22 -1.29
N SER A 144 -1.26 -14.09 0.03
CA SER A 144 -0.59 -12.98 0.70
C SER A 144 0.19 -13.43 1.93
N ARG A 145 1.22 -12.65 2.26
CA ARG A 145 2.04 -12.77 3.46
C ARG A 145 1.90 -11.49 4.27
N PHE A 146 1.53 -11.63 5.51
CA PHE A 146 1.45 -10.52 6.46
C PHE A 146 2.47 -10.74 7.57
N ARG A 147 3.41 -9.79 7.71
CA ARG A 147 4.49 -9.81 8.69
C ARG A 147 4.42 -8.59 9.57
N VAL A 148 4.78 -8.76 10.82
CA VAL A 148 4.98 -7.68 11.79
C VAL A 148 6.36 -7.80 12.40
N ALA A 149 6.94 -6.66 12.76
CA ALA A 149 8.16 -6.54 13.53
C ALA A 149 7.77 -6.04 14.93
N ASP A 150 8.09 -6.81 15.95
CA ASP A 150 7.91 -6.40 17.34
C ASP A 150 9.17 -5.73 17.87
N ALA A 151 9.01 -4.72 18.74
CA ALA A 151 10.12 -4.15 19.48
C ALA A 151 10.83 -5.22 20.33
N SER A 152 12.15 -5.19 20.36
CA SER A 152 12.89 -6.02 21.28
C SER A 152 12.72 -5.49 22.71
N PRO A 153 12.58 -6.38 23.73
CA PRO A 153 12.59 -5.94 25.13
C PRO A 153 13.86 -5.16 25.53
N LEU A 154 14.93 -5.29 24.75
CA LEU A 154 16.20 -4.58 24.98
C LEU A 154 16.18 -3.12 24.48
N ASP A 155 15.20 -2.73 23.66
CA ASP A 155 15.07 -1.36 23.14
C ASP A 155 14.29 -0.43 24.08
N ALA A 156 13.76 -0.95 25.19
CA ALA A 156 13.16 -0.16 26.25
C ALA A 156 14.25 0.54 27.07
N SER A 157 14.73 1.69 26.58
CA SER A 157 15.65 2.53 27.35
C SER A 157 14.95 3.11 28.58
N PRO A 158 15.51 2.98 29.79
CA PRO A 158 14.91 3.53 31.01
C PRO A 158 14.87 5.07 31.04
N LEU A 159 15.41 5.76 30.03
CA LEU A 159 15.57 7.21 29.99
C LEU A 159 14.40 7.97 29.35
N ASP A 160 13.39 7.28 28.81
CA ASP A 160 12.23 7.92 28.16
C ASP A 160 11.06 8.24 29.12
N ALA A 161 11.26 8.11 30.42
CA ALA A 161 10.32 8.51 31.44
C ALA A 161 10.49 10.00 31.86
N SER A 162 10.53 10.92 30.89
CA SER A 162 10.38 12.34 31.19
C SER A 162 8.91 12.74 31.06
N PRO A 163 8.29 13.30 32.11
CA PRO A 163 6.92 13.74 32.06
C PRO A 163 6.86 15.17 31.53
N SER A 164 6.89 15.36 30.24
CA SER A 164 6.49 16.63 29.62
C SER A 164 6.50 16.52 28.08
N ASP A 165 5.39 16.16 27.48
CA ASP A 165 4.75 16.93 26.42
C ASP A 165 3.51 16.17 25.90
N ASP A 166 2.38 16.80 26.01
CA ASP A 166 1.02 16.28 25.89
C ASP A 166 0.57 16.20 24.43
N ARG A 167 1.30 15.57 23.50
CA ARG A 167 0.83 15.40 22.09
C ARG A 167 1.48 14.31 21.26
N THR A 168 2.24 13.39 21.83
CA THR A 168 2.74 12.25 21.06
C THR A 168 2.12 10.97 21.61
N PRO A 169 1.45 10.13 20.79
CA PRO A 169 0.95 8.84 21.27
C PRO A 169 2.12 8.03 21.80
N ALA A 170 2.07 7.70 23.08
CA ALA A 170 3.07 6.88 23.75
C ALA A 170 3.09 5.51 23.06
N THR A 171 4.21 5.17 22.42
CA THR A 171 4.41 3.81 21.89
C THR A 171 4.53 2.87 23.10
N PRO A 172 3.71 1.81 23.20
CA PRO A 172 3.87 0.85 24.27
C PRO A 172 5.26 0.22 24.22
N PRO A 173 5.90 -0.05 25.37
CA PRO A 173 7.27 -0.59 25.45
C PRO A 173 7.42 -2.03 24.87
N SER A 174 6.35 -2.64 24.43
CA SER A 174 6.34 -3.94 23.75
C SER A 174 5.19 -3.95 22.76
N GLY A 175 5.44 -3.65 21.50
CA GLY A 175 4.38 -3.58 20.49
C GLY A 175 4.94 -3.68 19.08
N VAL A 176 4.04 -3.69 18.10
CA VAL A 176 4.40 -3.69 16.68
C VAL A 176 5.06 -2.36 16.32
N VAL A 177 6.29 -2.42 15.81
CA VAL A 177 7.06 -1.24 15.35
C VAL A 177 7.19 -1.15 13.85
N GLY A 178 6.76 -2.18 13.13
CA GLY A 178 6.75 -2.18 11.68
C GLY A 178 5.96 -3.35 11.13
N TYR A 179 5.55 -3.26 9.87
CA TYR A 179 4.85 -4.35 9.21
C TYR A 179 5.03 -4.33 7.69
N ALA A 180 4.77 -5.48 7.07
CA ALA A 180 4.71 -5.61 5.63
C ALA A 180 3.55 -6.50 5.19
N VAL A 181 2.92 -6.13 4.07
CA VAL A 181 1.97 -6.95 3.32
C VAL A 181 2.58 -7.24 1.96
N THR A 182 2.81 -8.52 1.68
CA THR A 182 3.32 -8.99 0.38
C THR A 182 2.27 -9.88 -0.25
N GLY A 183 1.91 -9.62 -1.48
CA GLY A 183 0.96 -10.40 -2.24
C GLY A 183 1.61 -11.14 -3.41
N ARG A 184 0.98 -12.18 -3.92
CA ARG A 184 1.40 -12.89 -5.14
C ARG A 184 0.20 -13.15 -6.05
N ALA A 185 0.36 -12.76 -7.30
CA ALA A 185 -0.52 -13.13 -8.40
C ALA A 185 0.33 -13.72 -9.55
N ASN A 186 -0.02 -14.92 -9.98
CA ASN A 186 0.76 -15.67 -10.98
C ASN A 186 2.23 -15.84 -10.57
N ARG A 187 3.16 -15.29 -11.35
CA ARG A 187 4.61 -15.36 -11.12
C ARG A 187 5.21 -14.06 -10.57
N THR A 188 4.40 -13.04 -10.34
CA THR A 188 4.82 -11.74 -9.78
C THR A 188 4.37 -11.62 -8.32
N CYS A 189 5.27 -11.15 -7.47
CA CYS A 189 4.95 -10.71 -6.12
C CYS A 189 4.90 -9.18 -6.04
N TYR A 190 4.15 -8.68 -5.08
CA TYR A 190 3.95 -7.25 -4.85
C TYR A 190 4.19 -6.95 -3.38
N LEU A 191 5.14 -6.08 -3.07
CA LEU A 191 5.23 -5.50 -1.74
C LEU A 191 4.19 -4.39 -1.64
N GLN A 192 2.98 -4.76 -1.23
CA GLN A 192 1.78 -3.93 -1.27
C GLN A 192 1.77 -2.84 -0.20
N ARG A 193 2.43 -3.11 0.92
CA ARG A 193 2.58 -2.14 2.00
C ARG A 193 3.81 -2.48 2.82
N LEU A 194 4.58 -1.46 3.19
CA LEU A 194 5.69 -1.52 4.14
C LEU A 194 5.62 -0.25 5.00
N ALA A 195 5.58 -0.41 6.30
CA ALA A 195 5.68 0.69 7.24
C ALA A 195 6.58 0.34 8.42
N VAL A 196 7.35 1.31 8.87
CA VAL A 196 8.15 1.24 10.08
C VAL A 196 7.91 2.53 10.86
N HIS A 197 7.58 2.39 12.14
CA HIS A 197 7.37 3.53 13.02
C HIS A 197 8.60 4.45 13.01
N PRO A 198 8.45 5.79 12.88
CA PRO A 198 9.58 6.72 12.70
C PRO A 198 10.69 6.56 13.74
N ARG A 199 10.35 6.29 15.02
CA ARG A 199 11.34 6.08 16.10
C ARG A 199 12.14 4.78 15.96
N HIS A 200 11.73 3.86 15.09
CA HIS A 200 12.36 2.56 14.85
C HIS A 200 12.90 2.42 13.41
N GLN A 201 13.01 3.53 12.69
CA GLN A 201 13.70 3.60 11.40
C GLN A 201 15.23 3.68 11.59
N GLY A 202 15.98 3.39 10.53
CA GLY A 202 17.45 3.45 10.53
C GLY A 202 18.16 2.27 11.23
N VAL A 203 17.42 1.41 11.94
CA VAL A 203 17.98 0.25 12.68
C VAL A 203 17.83 -1.09 11.94
N GLY A 204 17.47 -1.07 10.65
CA GLY A 204 17.40 -2.27 9.80
C GLY A 204 16.04 -2.97 9.77
N THR A 205 15.00 -2.48 10.46
CA THR A 205 13.66 -3.10 10.48
C THR A 205 13.03 -3.16 9.09
N GLY A 206 13.09 -2.06 8.32
CA GLY A 206 12.60 -2.03 6.92
C GLY A 206 13.36 -3.02 6.04
N THR A 207 14.69 -3.05 6.16
CA THR A 207 15.56 -4.02 5.47
C THR A 207 15.12 -5.45 5.76
N ALA A 208 14.91 -5.80 7.02
CA ALA A 208 14.51 -7.16 7.42
C ALA A 208 13.14 -7.54 6.86
N LEU A 209 12.17 -6.62 6.86
CA LEU A 209 10.83 -6.84 6.29
C LEU A 209 10.89 -7.04 4.76
N VAL A 210 11.69 -6.26 4.04
CA VAL A 210 11.88 -6.41 2.60
C VAL A 210 12.61 -7.72 2.29
N CYS A 211 13.68 -8.06 2.99
CA CYS A 211 14.39 -9.33 2.81
C CYS A 211 13.45 -10.54 3.05
N ASP A 212 12.60 -10.49 4.10
CA ASP A 212 11.59 -11.54 4.33
C ASP A 212 10.60 -11.65 3.15
N ALA A 213 10.19 -10.53 2.56
CA ALA A 213 9.32 -10.51 1.39
C ALA A 213 9.99 -11.13 0.15
N LEU A 214 11.27 -10.76 -0.12
CA LEU A 214 12.05 -11.31 -1.23
C LEU A 214 12.29 -12.82 -1.06
N GLN A 215 12.69 -13.27 0.12
CA GLN A 215 12.87 -14.69 0.43
C GLN A 215 11.56 -15.48 0.26
N TRP A 216 10.43 -14.91 0.70
CA TRP A 216 9.13 -15.54 0.52
C TRP A 216 8.72 -15.64 -0.95
N ALA A 217 8.98 -14.61 -1.75
CA ALA A 217 8.73 -14.59 -3.19
C ALA A 217 9.58 -15.65 -3.92
N HIS A 218 10.89 -15.69 -3.62
CA HIS A 218 11.82 -16.66 -4.19
C HIS A 218 11.42 -18.11 -3.85
N ALA A 219 11.10 -18.39 -2.57
CA ALA A 219 10.65 -19.72 -2.13
C ALA A 219 9.35 -20.16 -2.83
N ARG A 220 8.57 -19.22 -3.38
CA ARG A 220 7.36 -19.48 -4.16
C ARG A 220 7.60 -19.46 -5.67
N ARG A 221 8.86 -19.42 -6.10
CA ARG A 221 9.25 -19.41 -7.51
C ARG A 221 8.56 -18.26 -8.29
N ALA A 222 8.48 -17.09 -7.68
CA ALA A 222 8.12 -15.88 -8.39
C ALA A 222 9.27 -15.46 -9.31
N ASP A 223 8.96 -14.75 -10.39
CA ASP A 223 9.98 -14.20 -11.30
C ASP A 223 10.51 -12.87 -10.79
N ASP A 224 9.67 -12.12 -10.08
CA ASP A 224 9.99 -10.78 -9.61
C ASP A 224 9.16 -10.35 -8.40
N VAL A 225 9.62 -9.27 -7.77
CA VAL A 225 8.87 -8.51 -6.78
C VAL A 225 8.77 -7.06 -7.25
N LEU A 226 7.55 -6.54 -7.30
CA LEU A 226 7.26 -5.15 -7.58
C LEU A 226 6.92 -4.40 -6.30
N VAL A 227 7.35 -3.15 -6.23
CA VAL A 227 6.97 -2.20 -5.19
C VAL A 227 6.81 -0.82 -5.81
N ASN A 228 5.84 -0.05 -5.34
CA ASN A 228 5.75 1.37 -5.66
C ASN A 228 5.95 2.22 -4.41
N THR A 229 6.45 3.43 -4.62
CA THR A 229 6.63 4.44 -3.57
C THR A 229 6.39 5.83 -4.14
N GLN A 230 5.96 6.75 -3.27
CA GLN A 230 5.82 8.16 -3.64
C GLN A 230 7.17 8.70 -4.12
N GLU A 231 7.15 9.60 -5.10
CA GLU A 231 8.36 10.19 -5.65
C GLU A 231 9.21 10.92 -4.59
N GLY A 232 8.56 11.59 -3.65
CA GLY A 232 9.20 12.27 -2.52
C GLY A 232 9.68 11.37 -1.39
N ASN A 233 9.35 10.07 -1.39
CA ASN A 233 9.77 9.14 -0.34
C ASN A 233 11.18 8.59 -0.59
N THR A 234 12.18 9.47 -0.46
CA THR A 234 13.60 9.17 -0.71
C THR A 234 14.09 8.01 0.16
N ALA A 235 13.67 7.94 1.43
CA ALA A 235 14.10 6.89 2.34
C ALA A 235 13.66 5.48 1.88
N ALA A 236 12.43 5.33 1.42
CA ALA A 236 11.96 4.07 0.86
C ALA A 236 12.65 3.75 -0.47
N PHE A 237 12.84 4.75 -1.32
CA PHE A 237 13.53 4.59 -2.60
C PHE A 237 14.97 4.09 -2.41
N GLU A 238 15.75 4.74 -1.55
CA GLU A 238 17.12 4.32 -1.23
C GLU A 238 17.18 2.93 -0.59
N LEU A 239 16.23 2.60 0.30
CA LEU A 239 16.11 1.26 0.87
C LEU A 239 15.96 0.21 -0.22
N TYR A 240 15.06 0.42 -1.17
CA TYR A 240 14.81 -0.55 -2.25
C TYR A 240 16.01 -0.67 -3.18
N LEU A 241 16.63 0.44 -3.60
CA LEU A 241 17.85 0.41 -4.43
C LEU A 241 18.99 -0.33 -3.70
N GLY A 242 19.19 -0.06 -2.41
CA GLY A 242 20.20 -0.71 -1.58
C GLY A 242 19.97 -2.22 -1.42
N LEU A 243 18.77 -2.70 -1.67
CA LEU A 243 18.38 -4.13 -1.65
C LEU A 243 18.27 -4.77 -3.04
N GLY A 244 18.77 -4.11 -4.08
CA GLY A 244 18.85 -4.67 -5.43
C GLY A 244 17.61 -4.47 -6.30
N PHE A 245 16.66 -3.65 -5.88
CA PHE A 245 15.58 -3.24 -6.77
C PHE A 245 16.10 -2.25 -7.83
N THR A 246 15.51 -2.29 -9.00
CA THR A 246 15.79 -1.37 -10.11
C THR A 246 14.57 -0.50 -10.38
N ASP A 247 14.80 0.80 -10.54
CA ASP A 247 13.74 1.76 -10.89
C ASP A 247 13.23 1.50 -12.31
N GLN A 248 11.93 1.49 -12.49
CA GLN A 248 11.28 1.27 -13.78
C GLN A 248 10.88 2.62 -14.37
N THR A 249 11.27 2.85 -15.62
CA THR A 249 11.24 4.18 -16.30
C THR A 249 9.88 4.86 -16.36
N ASN A 250 8.77 4.12 -16.26
CA ASN A 250 7.44 4.71 -16.51
C ASN A 250 6.59 4.93 -15.25
N GLY A 251 7.02 4.42 -14.09
CA GLY A 251 6.25 4.58 -12.85
C GLY A 251 4.77 4.21 -12.95
N LEU A 252 4.00 4.69 -12.00
CA LEU A 252 2.54 4.55 -11.95
C LEU A 252 1.94 5.91 -11.57
N ASP A 253 0.72 6.19 -12.05
CA ASP A 253 0.01 7.42 -11.65
C ASP A 253 -1.30 7.11 -10.95
N VAL A 254 -1.57 7.90 -9.92
CA VAL A 254 -2.90 8.03 -9.33
C VAL A 254 -3.56 9.23 -10.00
N LEU A 255 -4.74 9.01 -10.57
CA LEU A 255 -5.54 10.02 -11.20
C LEU A 255 -6.74 10.37 -10.32
N HIS A 256 -7.29 11.56 -10.52
CA HIS A 256 -8.41 12.10 -9.74
C HIS A 256 -9.41 12.81 -10.65
N ARG A 257 -10.69 12.66 -10.31
CA ARG A 257 -11.78 13.43 -10.92
C ARG A 257 -12.82 13.78 -9.84
N ASP A 258 -13.24 15.03 -9.80
CA ASP A 258 -14.31 15.51 -8.94
C ASP A 258 -15.62 15.73 -9.73
N ASN A 259 -16.72 15.86 -8.97
CA ASN A 259 -18.05 16.09 -9.50
C ASN A 259 -18.32 17.63 -9.61
N ARG A 260 -17.50 18.34 -10.41
CA ARG A 260 -17.68 19.76 -10.70
C ARG A 260 -18.24 20.00 -12.08
#